data_7073ca193c6b56340cdbf63481c99e22
#
_entry.id   7073ca193c6b56340cdbf63481c99e22
#
_cell.length_a   1.000
_cell.length_b   1.000
_cell.length_c   1.000
_cell.angle_alpha   90.00
_cell.angle_beta   90.00
_cell.angle_gamma   90.00
#
_symmetry.space_group_name_H-M   'P 1'
#
loop_
_entity.id
_entity.type
_entity.pdbx_description
1 polymer ?
#
loop_
_entity_poly.entity_id
_entity_poly.type
_entity_poly.pdbx_seq_one_letter_code
_entity_poly.pdbx_strand_id
1 'polypeptide(L)'
;MTTKIGLIQGNGKDLVGGGSIQLEYNLWADSQNDIELFNFVAAPNKEKTNFYMEKEISGRNLKQVIEFNNASPNTIFDNMDKLIVLTYPFADSLENKEETANWYKNTLKQFKSNKDKWLGVICYDYKKEVVLNNLGALHVELYEMADKIWINNKLNPLVDYLYKNSTVTEKQFHFTCPQFMNETKLEWKNPKDKKMNWLYYQGRALAWKGWDALPHLSQYLKDYYLIFNGMGTVKGEFDSIFMTSYVEVTYGANTSDKDRMKFNAMYEKYFVRKEKETSKVELYGFYDPKTANEITSTAGFAMYYTILNPDNNFFPEYALIDAIRNGTVVILPRWYFDPDNFLELNDSLNKYTTTRIINGTPEETGFLTYDYKSNNYRQLQQKLDELRANPNLYEQYRERAYNYMIKEHGANKKIREFLK
;
A
#
# COMPACT_ATOMS: atom_id res chain seq x y z
N MET A 1 -7.40 -9.18 -31.20
CA MET A 1 -6.40 -10.06 -30.55
C MET A 1 -6.33 -9.67 -29.08
N THR A 2 -6.34 -10.65 -28.19
CA THR A 2 -6.20 -10.42 -26.74
C THR A 2 -4.73 -10.26 -26.42
N THR A 3 -4.37 -9.21 -25.68
CA THR A 3 -2.98 -8.98 -25.23
C THR A 3 -2.73 -9.79 -23.96
N LYS A 4 -1.70 -10.63 -23.98
CA LYS A 4 -1.28 -11.43 -22.82
C LYS A 4 -0.28 -10.65 -21.99
N ILE A 5 -0.65 -10.39 -20.74
CA ILE A 5 0.19 -9.65 -19.78
C ILE A 5 0.62 -10.60 -18.67
N GLY A 6 1.94 -10.73 -18.46
CA GLY A 6 2.49 -11.42 -17.29
C GLY A 6 2.78 -10.40 -16.19
N LEU A 7 2.22 -10.60 -15.00
CA LEU A 7 2.55 -9.87 -13.79
C LEU A 7 3.51 -10.71 -12.95
N ILE A 8 4.76 -10.27 -12.86
CA ILE A 8 5.79 -10.96 -12.10
C ILE A 8 5.88 -10.36 -10.71
N GLN A 9 5.58 -11.18 -9.72
CA GLN A 9 5.71 -10.82 -8.32
C GLN A 9 6.71 -11.76 -7.64
N GLY A 10 7.45 -11.23 -6.68
CA GLY A 10 8.35 -12.00 -5.86
C GLY A 10 7.64 -12.99 -4.96
N ASN A 11 8.33 -13.40 -3.96
CA ASN A 11 7.95 -14.43 -3.01
C ASN A 11 6.47 -14.38 -2.60
N GLY A 12 5.76 -15.51 -2.71
CA GLY A 12 4.36 -15.63 -2.29
C GLY A 12 4.07 -15.28 -0.82
N LYS A 13 5.11 -15.24 0.04
CA LYS A 13 4.99 -14.75 1.43
C LYS A 13 4.84 -13.23 1.51
N ASP A 14 5.38 -12.49 0.54
CA ASP A 14 5.32 -11.02 0.51
C ASP A 14 3.96 -10.49 0.00
N LEU A 15 3.12 -11.38 -0.54
CA LEU A 15 1.73 -11.07 -0.89
C LEU A 15 0.89 -10.64 0.32
N VAL A 16 1.28 -10.99 1.53
CA VAL A 16 0.56 -10.62 2.75
C VAL A 16 0.59 -9.09 2.99
N GLY A 17 1.71 -8.42 2.67
CA GLY A 17 1.83 -6.97 2.84
C GLY A 17 1.51 -6.13 1.59
N GLY A 18 1.80 -6.65 0.40
CA GLY A 18 1.62 -5.97 -0.90
C GLY A 18 0.51 -6.56 -1.77
N GLY A 19 -0.20 -7.55 -1.29
CA GLY A 19 -1.11 -8.38 -2.08
C GLY A 19 -2.36 -7.67 -2.62
N SER A 20 -2.66 -6.47 -2.15
CA SER A 20 -3.73 -5.64 -2.74
C SER A 20 -3.40 -5.21 -4.17
N ILE A 21 -2.12 -5.03 -4.49
CA ILE A 21 -1.66 -4.67 -5.84
C ILE A 21 -2.07 -5.73 -6.86
N GLN A 22 -1.74 -6.98 -6.57
CA GLN A 22 -2.03 -8.09 -7.48
C GLN A 22 -3.54 -8.28 -7.64
N LEU A 23 -4.30 -8.12 -6.56
CA LEU A 23 -5.75 -8.13 -6.62
C LEU A 23 -6.29 -7.02 -7.53
N GLU A 24 -5.77 -5.80 -7.41
CA GLU A 24 -6.19 -4.68 -8.25
C GLU A 24 -5.91 -4.93 -9.74
N TYR A 25 -4.74 -5.51 -10.08
CA TYR A 25 -4.44 -5.90 -11.46
C TYR A 25 -5.39 -7.00 -11.98
N ASN A 26 -5.72 -8.00 -11.16
CA ASN A 26 -6.66 -9.05 -11.53
C ASN A 26 -8.08 -8.49 -11.74
N LEU A 27 -8.57 -7.66 -10.83
CA LEU A 27 -9.87 -7.01 -10.97
C LEU A 27 -9.94 -6.11 -12.20
N TRP A 28 -8.85 -5.38 -12.48
CA TRP A 28 -8.76 -4.59 -13.69
C TRP A 28 -8.78 -5.47 -14.94
N ALA A 29 -7.97 -6.50 -15.02
CA ALA A 29 -7.91 -7.40 -16.18
C ALA A 29 -9.24 -8.10 -16.43
N ASP A 30 -9.92 -8.57 -15.37
CA ASP A 30 -11.26 -9.17 -15.46
C ASP A 30 -12.32 -8.22 -16.03
N SER A 31 -12.11 -6.91 -15.91
CA SER A 31 -13.00 -5.89 -16.49
C SER A 31 -12.67 -5.56 -17.96
N GLN A 32 -11.57 -6.08 -18.53
CA GLN A 32 -11.13 -5.81 -19.89
C GLN A 32 -11.45 -7.00 -20.82
N ASN A 33 -11.94 -6.70 -22.02
CA ASN A 33 -12.20 -7.73 -23.03
C ASN A 33 -10.98 -8.06 -23.90
N ASP A 34 -9.95 -7.21 -23.86
CA ASP A 34 -8.76 -7.25 -24.69
C ASP A 34 -7.49 -7.64 -23.94
N ILE A 35 -7.62 -8.01 -22.68
CA ILE A 35 -6.48 -8.36 -21.78
C ILE A 35 -6.68 -9.76 -21.22
N GLU A 36 -5.60 -10.54 -21.19
CA GLU A 36 -5.48 -11.78 -20.44
C GLU A 36 -4.28 -11.68 -19.49
N LEU A 37 -4.53 -11.74 -18.18
CA LEU A 37 -3.50 -11.57 -17.16
C LEU A 37 -3.02 -12.91 -16.62
N PHE A 38 -1.72 -13.10 -16.58
CA PHE A 38 -1.03 -14.25 -15.98
C PHE A 38 -0.25 -13.79 -14.74
N ASN A 39 -0.48 -14.45 -13.61
CA ASN A 39 0.19 -14.14 -12.35
C ASN A 39 1.40 -15.06 -12.18
N PHE A 40 2.60 -14.52 -12.34
CA PHE A 40 3.84 -15.23 -12.09
C PHE A 40 4.26 -15.05 -10.63
N VAL A 41 4.30 -16.13 -9.86
CA VAL A 41 4.58 -16.12 -8.43
C VAL A 41 5.81 -16.96 -8.13
N ALA A 42 6.82 -16.37 -7.50
CA ALA A 42 8.01 -17.09 -7.12
C ALA A 42 7.70 -18.13 -6.03
N ALA A 43 8.14 -19.36 -6.27
CA ALA A 43 7.98 -20.51 -5.38
C ALA A 43 9.35 -21.16 -5.09
N PRO A 44 10.07 -20.71 -4.06
CA PRO A 44 11.49 -21.00 -3.88
C PRO A 44 11.85 -22.49 -3.71
N ASN A 45 10.91 -23.34 -3.33
CA ASN A 45 11.20 -24.73 -2.94
C ASN A 45 10.53 -25.78 -3.83
N LYS A 46 10.28 -25.50 -5.11
CA LYS A 46 9.63 -26.47 -6.01
C LYS A 46 10.53 -26.87 -7.17
N GLU A 47 10.61 -28.16 -7.42
CA GLU A 47 11.39 -28.74 -8.53
C GLU A 47 10.80 -28.45 -9.92
N LYS A 48 9.55 -27.98 -10.00
CA LYS A 48 8.83 -27.77 -11.28
C LYS A 48 7.99 -26.51 -11.25
N THR A 49 7.91 -25.88 -12.43
CA THR A 49 6.91 -24.87 -12.74
C THR A 49 5.51 -25.48 -12.69
N ASN A 50 4.62 -24.91 -11.89
CA ASN A 50 3.24 -25.34 -11.80
C ASN A 50 2.31 -24.27 -12.36
N PHE A 51 1.30 -24.69 -13.09
CA PHE A 51 0.23 -23.82 -13.57
C PHE A 51 -1.08 -24.15 -12.87
N TYR A 52 -1.79 -23.11 -12.43
CA TYR A 52 -3.11 -23.21 -11.84
C TYR A 52 -4.06 -22.24 -12.54
N MET A 53 -5.24 -22.74 -12.96
CA MET A 53 -6.29 -21.87 -13.49
C MET A 53 -6.77 -20.87 -12.43
N GLU A 54 -6.93 -21.35 -11.20
CA GLU A 54 -7.24 -20.55 -10.02
C GLU A 54 -6.42 -21.06 -8.84
N LYS A 55 -5.94 -20.14 -8.02
CA LYS A 55 -5.22 -20.47 -6.80
C LYS A 55 -5.47 -19.42 -5.73
N GLU A 56 -5.79 -19.86 -4.52
CA GLU A 56 -5.80 -19.00 -3.36
C GLU A 56 -4.38 -18.72 -2.89
N ILE A 57 -4.04 -17.42 -2.83
CA ILE A 57 -2.75 -16.95 -2.31
C ILE A 57 -3.05 -15.85 -1.31
N SER A 58 -2.68 -16.07 -0.04
CA SER A 58 -2.89 -15.11 1.04
C SER A 58 -4.35 -14.63 1.17
N GLY A 59 -5.30 -15.58 1.11
CA GLY A 59 -6.73 -15.30 1.23
C GLY A 59 -7.38 -14.67 -0.02
N ARG A 60 -6.71 -14.72 -1.18
CA ARG A 60 -7.19 -14.15 -2.44
C ARG A 60 -7.15 -15.18 -3.55
N ASN A 61 -8.26 -15.34 -4.26
CA ASN A 61 -8.32 -16.17 -5.45
C ASN A 61 -7.76 -15.41 -6.64
N LEU A 62 -6.60 -15.85 -7.12
CA LEU A 62 -5.95 -15.36 -8.33
C LEU A 62 -6.19 -16.36 -9.46
N LYS A 63 -6.40 -15.83 -10.67
CA LYS A 63 -6.53 -16.61 -11.89
C LYS A 63 -5.20 -16.75 -12.60
N GLN A 64 -5.05 -17.79 -13.41
CA GLN A 64 -3.88 -18.00 -14.27
C GLN A 64 -2.56 -17.84 -13.52
N VAL A 65 -2.38 -18.62 -12.42
CA VAL A 65 -1.19 -18.55 -11.59
C VAL A 65 -0.12 -19.49 -12.09
N ILE A 66 1.07 -18.96 -12.36
CA ILE A 66 2.27 -19.73 -12.74
C ILE A 66 3.28 -19.59 -11.61
N GLU A 67 3.51 -20.69 -10.89
CA GLU A 67 4.59 -20.75 -9.90
C GLU A 67 5.90 -21.06 -10.61
N PHE A 68 6.93 -20.31 -10.31
CA PHE A 68 8.24 -20.43 -10.91
C PHE A 68 9.38 -20.23 -9.89
N ASN A 69 10.58 -20.67 -10.28
CA ASN A 69 11.83 -20.49 -9.52
C ASN A 69 13.05 -20.47 -10.48
N ASN A 70 14.26 -20.44 -9.94
CA ASN A 70 15.50 -20.44 -10.72
C ASN A 70 15.79 -21.73 -11.50
N ALA A 71 15.05 -22.81 -11.26
CA ALA A 71 15.09 -24.04 -12.08
C ALA A 71 14.08 -24.03 -13.24
N SER A 72 13.23 -23.01 -13.33
CA SER A 72 12.30 -22.85 -14.44
C SER A 72 13.03 -22.50 -15.74
N PRO A 73 12.51 -22.89 -16.92
CA PRO A 73 13.15 -22.56 -18.19
C PRO A 73 13.19 -21.06 -18.45
N ASN A 74 14.25 -20.56 -19.05
CA ASN A 74 14.40 -19.14 -19.41
C ASN A 74 13.34 -18.64 -20.43
N THR A 75 12.60 -19.55 -21.02
CA THR A 75 11.50 -19.28 -21.97
C THR A 75 10.14 -19.14 -21.29
N ILE A 76 10.07 -19.18 -19.96
CA ILE A 76 8.80 -19.19 -19.21
C ILE A 76 7.90 -17.99 -19.52
N PHE A 77 8.47 -16.86 -19.91
CA PHE A 77 7.72 -15.64 -20.24
C PHE A 77 7.47 -15.45 -21.74
N ASP A 78 7.99 -16.31 -22.63
CA ASP A 78 7.97 -16.11 -24.08
C ASP A 78 6.56 -16.03 -24.67
N ASN A 79 5.57 -16.65 -24.03
CA ASN A 79 4.16 -16.60 -24.45
C ASN A 79 3.43 -15.30 -24.07
N MET A 80 4.06 -14.39 -23.30
CA MET A 80 3.48 -13.11 -22.94
C MET A 80 3.81 -12.06 -23.99
N ASP A 81 2.90 -11.11 -24.25
CA ASP A 81 3.15 -9.95 -25.10
C ASP A 81 3.82 -8.84 -24.29
N LYS A 82 3.40 -8.70 -23.03
CA LYS A 82 3.94 -7.71 -22.10
C LYS A 82 4.25 -8.35 -20.76
N LEU A 83 5.29 -7.87 -20.10
CA LEU A 83 5.60 -8.20 -18.70
C LEU A 83 5.58 -6.95 -17.84
N ILE A 84 4.99 -7.09 -16.66
CA ILE A 84 5.05 -6.10 -15.60
C ILE A 84 5.80 -6.72 -14.42
N VAL A 85 6.96 -6.16 -14.09
CA VAL A 85 7.80 -6.63 -12.98
C VAL A 85 7.64 -5.68 -11.81
N LEU A 86 7.24 -6.21 -10.67
CA LEU A 86 7.31 -5.50 -9.39
C LEU A 86 8.74 -5.59 -8.87
N THR A 87 9.34 -4.47 -8.48
CA THR A 87 10.74 -4.43 -8.01
C THR A 87 11.00 -5.19 -6.72
N TYR A 88 9.95 -5.49 -5.99
CA TYR A 88 10.02 -6.24 -4.73
C TYR A 88 10.44 -7.73 -4.85
N PRO A 89 10.29 -8.42 -5.99
CA PRO A 89 10.65 -9.83 -6.11
C PRO A 89 12.11 -10.19 -5.81
N PHE A 90 12.99 -9.22 -5.89
CA PHE A 90 14.43 -9.43 -5.71
C PHE A 90 14.91 -9.21 -4.26
N ALA A 91 13.97 -8.91 -3.35
CA ALA A 91 14.30 -8.63 -1.97
C ALA A 91 14.57 -9.91 -1.17
N ASP A 92 15.48 -9.81 -0.32
CA ASP A 92 15.97 -10.50 0.89
C ASP A 92 15.56 -11.93 1.24
N SER A 93 14.48 -12.48 0.72
CA SER A 93 13.87 -13.72 1.21
C SER A 93 14.24 -15.00 0.45
N LEU A 94 15.10 -14.92 -0.59
CA LEU A 94 15.47 -16.08 -1.39
C LEU A 94 16.83 -16.62 -0.95
N GLU A 95 16.88 -17.91 -0.65
CA GLU A 95 18.14 -18.66 -0.61
C GLU A 95 18.79 -18.54 -1.99
N ASN A 96 20.10 -18.35 -2.05
CA ASN A 96 20.88 -18.14 -3.30
C ASN A 96 20.47 -16.89 -4.12
N LYS A 97 20.47 -15.74 -3.48
CA LYS A 97 20.08 -14.44 -4.08
C LYS A 97 20.76 -14.15 -5.42
N GLU A 98 22.06 -14.42 -5.52
CA GLU A 98 22.83 -14.15 -6.73
C GLU A 98 22.45 -15.07 -7.90
N GLU A 99 22.25 -16.35 -7.65
CA GLU A 99 21.83 -17.31 -8.66
C GLU A 99 20.41 -16.97 -9.17
N THR A 100 19.50 -16.68 -8.26
CA THR A 100 18.13 -16.27 -8.60
C THR A 100 18.10 -15.00 -9.41
N ALA A 101 18.88 -14.00 -9.02
CA ALA A 101 18.97 -12.73 -9.74
C ALA A 101 19.57 -12.90 -11.13
N ASN A 102 20.61 -13.74 -11.28
CA ASN A 102 21.18 -14.07 -12.59
C ASN A 102 20.19 -14.83 -13.48
N TRP A 103 19.44 -15.77 -12.92
CA TRP A 103 18.37 -16.45 -13.64
C TRP A 103 17.31 -15.45 -14.15
N TYR A 104 16.81 -14.56 -13.30
CA TYR A 104 15.86 -13.51 -13.67
C TYR A 104 16.40 -12.62 -14.80
N LYS A 105 17.63 -12.14 -14.67
CA LYS A 105 18.27 -11.32 -15.68
C LYS A 105 18.32 -12.03 -17.03
N ASN A 106 18.76 -13.28 -17.05
CA ASN A 106 18.88 -14.06 -18.27
C ASN A 106 17.49 -14.35 -18.90
N THR A 107 16.50 -14.65 -18.08
CA THR A 107 15.12 -14.91 -18.52
C THR A 107 14.48 -13.65 -19.10
N LEU A 108 14.69 -12.49 -18.49
CA LEU A 108 14.17 -11.22 -19.00
C LEU A 108 14.94 -10.77 -20.27
N LYS A 109 16.26 -11.03 -20.36
CA LYS A 109 17.02 -10.81 -21.59
C LYS A 109 16.52 -11.71 -22.73
N GLN A 110 16.22 -12.98 -22.44
CA GLN A 110 15.59 -13.88 -23.40
C GLN A 110 14.25 -13.33 -23.89
N PHE A 111 13.37 -12.93 -23.00
CA PHE A 111 12.09 -12.31 -23.33
C PHE A 111 12.28 -11.06 -24.23
N LYS A 112 13.17 -10.15 -23.85
CA LYS A 112 13.45 -8.90 -24.60
C LYS A 112 14.27 -9.11 -25.86
N SER A 113 14.77 -10.32 -26.14
CA SER A 113 15.44 -10.63 -27.43
C SER A 113 14.49 -10.48 -28.62
N ASN A 114 13.19 -10.63 -28.41
CA ASN A 114 12.14 -10.28 -29.36
C ASN A 114 11.75 -8.82 -29.17
N LYS A 115 11.94 -7.99 -30.21
CA LYS A 115 11.68 -6.54 -30.17
C LYS A 115 10.20 -6.17 -30.00
N ASP A 116 9.29 -7.08 -30.31
CA ASP A 116 7.84 -6.87 -30.15
C ASP A 116 7.38 -7.06 -28.70
N LYS A 117 8.25 -7.55 -27.82
CA LYS A 117 7.95 -7.76 -26.40
C LYS A 117 8.19 -6.49 -25.58
N TRP A 118 7.23 -6.19 -24.71
CA TRP A 118 7.27 -5.01 -23.85
C TRP A 118 7.51 -5.38 -22.39
N LEU A 119 8.38 -4.64 -21.71
CA LEU A 119 8.75 -4.83 -20.31
C LEU A 119 8.53 -3.55 -19.52
N GLY A 120 7.69 -3.60 -18.52
CA GLY A 120 7.50 -2.54 -17.54
C GLY A 120 7.99 -2.94 -16.15
N VAL A 121 8.54 -1.98 -15.42
CA VAL A 121 8.97 -2.17 -14.04
C VAL A 121 8.23 -1.17 -13.15
N ILE A 122 7.68 -1.64 -12.03
CA ILE A 122 6.96 -0.81 -11.07
C ILE A 122 7.75 -0.70 -9.79
N CYS A 123 8.04 0.53 -9.38
CA CYS A 123 8.73 0.82 -8.14
C CYS A 123 7.74 1.25 -7.07
N TYR A 124 7.39 0.36 -6.15
CA TYR A 124 6.45 0.66 -5.07
C TYR A 124 7.12 1.25 -3.84
N ASP A 125 7.96 0.50 -3.20
CA ASP A 125 8.59 0.87 -1.94
C ASP A 125 10.09 0.90 -2.14
N TYR A 126 10.61 2.10 -2.40
CA TYR A 126 11.97 2.21 -2.85
C TYR A 126 12.83 3.04 -1.91
N LYS A 127 13.74 2.37 -1.26
CA LYS A 127 14.91 3.00 -0.63
C LYS A 127 16.13 2.65 -1.44
N LYS A 128 16.84 3.66 -1.92
CA LYS A 128 18.08 3.52 -2.68
C LYS A 128 19.05 2.51 -2.05
N GLU A 129 19.20 2.56 -0.72
CA GLU A 129 20.08 1.69 0.04
C GLU A 129 19.69 0.21 -0.03
N VAL A 130 18.39 -0.10 -0.07
CA VAL A 130 17.91 -1.49 -0.15
C VAL A 130 18.28 -2.13 -1.48
N VAL A 131 18.14 -1.39 -2.57
CA VAL A 131 18.51 -1.90 -3.90
C VAL A 131 20.02 -2.01 -4.09
N LEU A 132 20.76 -1.03 -3.62
CA LEU A 132 22.23 -1.01 -3.81
C LEU A 132 22.93 -2.07 -2.97
N ASN A 133 22.44 -2.32 -1.76
CA ASN A 133 23.07 -3.30 -0.87
C ASN A 133 22.72 -4.75 -1.22
N ASN A 134 21.58 -4.98 -1.90
CA ASN A 134 21.04 -6.31 -2.15
C ASN A 134 21.12 -6.76 -3.63
N LEU A 135 22.15 -6.43 -4.41
CA LEU A 135 22.33 -6.81 -5.82
C LEU A 135 22.25 -5.62 -6.80
N GLY A 136 22.76 -4.46 -6.39
CA GLY A 136 22.61 -3.19 -7.09
C GLY A 136 22.81 -3.22 -8.61
N ALA A 137 23.83 -3.91 -9.12
CA ALA A 137 24.09 -3.99 -10.55
C ALA A 137 23.01 -4.73 -11.33
N LEU A 138 22.43 -5.80 -10.77
CA LEU A 138 21.38 -6.59 -11.42
C LEU A 138 20.06 -5.82 -11.47
N HIS A 139 19.77 -5.03 -10.47
CA HIS A 139 18.63 -4.12 -10.48
C HIS A 139 18.79 -3.03 -11.53
N VAL A 140 19.96 -2.44 -11.67
CA VAL A 140 20.23 -1.44 -12.70
C VAL A 140 19.98 -2.02 -14.09
N GLU A 141 20.48 -3.23 -14.37
CA GLU A 141 20.24 -3.90 -15.65
C GLU A 141 18.74 -4.15 -15.92
N LEU A 142 17.94 -4.44 -14.90
CA LEU A 142 16.48 -4.57 -15.05
C LEU A 142 15.85 -3.25 -15.53
N TYR A 143 16.24 -2.13 -14.94
CA TYR A 143 15.73 -0.81 -15.35
C TYR A 143 16.19 -0.43 -16.76
N GLU A 144 17.42 -0.78 -17.14
CA GLU A 144 17.95 -0.56 -18.48
C GLU A 144 17.20 -1.35 -19.56
N MET A 145 16.75 -2.57 -19.24
CA MET A 145 15.94 -3.40 -20.14
C MET A 145 14.48 -2.95 -20.26
N ALA A 146 13.98 -2.16 -19.29
CA ALA A 146 12.58 -1.77 -19.24
C ALA A 146 12.21 -0.75 -20.31
N ASP A 147 11.10 -0.95 -20.98
CA ASP A 147 10.50 0.05 -21.86
C ASP A 147 9.86 1.18 -21.06
N LYS A 148 9.32 0.84 -19.85
CA LYS A 148 8.75 1.80 -18.91
C LYS A 148 9.09 1.46 -17.46
N ILE A 149 9.33 2.52 -16.68
CA ILE A 149 9.58 2.47 -15.24
C ILE A 149 8.51 3.32 -14.57
N TRP A 150 7.63 2.69 -13.82
CA TRP A 150 6.58 3.38 -13.08
C TRP A 150 7.04 3.71 -11.67
N ILE A 151 7.14 4.98 -11.36
CA ILE A 151 7.62 5.49 -10.07
C ILE A 151 6.79 6.70 -9.64
N ASN A 152 6.66 6.90 -8.34
CA ASN A 152 5.76 7.88 -7.76
C ASN A 152 6.04 9.35 -8.16
N ASN A 153 7.30 9.77 -8.23
CA ASN A 153 7.65 11.15 -8.61
C ASN A 153 9.12 11.28 -9.08
N LYS A 154 9.42 12.42 -9.69
CA LYS A 154 10.77 12.75 -10.21
C LYS A 154 11.82 12.97 -9.12
N LEU A 155 11.41 13.30 -7.90
CA LEU A 155 12.29 13.59 -6.78
C LEU A 155 12.73 12.31 -6.05
N ASN A 156 12.24 11.15 -6.48
CA ASN A 156 12.68 9.89 -5.90
C ASN A 156 14.19 9.70 -6.11
N PRO A 157 14.97 9.41 -5.06
CA PRO A 157 16.43 9.23 -5.15
C PRO A 157 16.88 8.19 -6.17
N LEU A 158 16.05 7.19 -6.47
CA LEU A 158 16.33 6.22 -7.52
C LEU A 158 16.45 6.86 -8.90
N VAL A 159 15.59 7.81 -9.22
CA VAL A 159 15.59 8.49 -10.52
C VAL A 159 16.95 9.15 -10.76
N ASP A 160 17.43 9.91 -9.78
CA ASP A 160 18.72 10.58 -9.82
C ASP A 160 19.88 9.58 -9.94
N TYR A 161 19.79 8.48 -9.20
CA TYR A 161 20.77 7.41 -9.25
C TYR A 161 20.83 6.75 -10.63
N LEU A 162 19.69 6.40 -11.22
CA LEU A 162 19.63 5.77 -12.54
C LEU A 162 20.16 6.70 -13.65
N TYR A 163 19.85 7.99 -13.61
CA TYR A 163 20.40 8.94 -14.57
C TYR A 163 21.94 9.03 -14.51
N LYS A 164 22.52 8.86 -13.33
CA LYS A 164 23.99 8.97 -13.15
C LYS A 164 24.74 7.67 -13.40
N ASN A 165 24.10 6.52 -13.24
CA ASN A 165 24.79 5.22 -13.17
C ASN A 165 24.23 4.18 -14.16
N SER A 166 23.37 4.58 -15.10
CA SER A 166 22.76 3.66 -16.07
C SER A 166 22.48 4.36 -17.41
N THR A 167 22.01 3.59 -18.37
CA THR A 167 21.55 4.08 -19.68
C THR A 167 20.09 4.53 -19.69
N VAL A 168 19.42 4.49 -18.54
CA VAL A 168 18.02 4.87 -18.39
C VAL A 168 17.81 6.36 -18.69
N THR A 169 16.77 6.66 -19.46
CA THR A 169 16.44 8.02 -19.89
C THR A 169 15.07 8.47 -19.34
N GLU A 170 14.80 9.78 -19.36
CA GLU A 170 13.50 10.33 -18.89
C GLU A 170 12.31 9.72 -19.64
N LYS A 171 12.46 9.33 -20.89
CA LYS A 171 11.38 8.74 -21.71
C LYS A 171 10.88 7.40 -21.18
N GLN A 172 11.71 6.67 -20.43
CA GLN A 172 11.34 5.40 -19.82
C GLN A 172 10.50 5.59 -18.56
N PHE A 173 10.55 6.75 -17.90
CA PHE A 173 9.81 6.97 -16.66
C PHE A 173 8.34 7.33 -16.91
N HIS A 174 7.49 6.74 -16.06
CA HIS A 174 6.10 7.11 -15.89
C HIS A 174 5.93 7.62 -14.44
N PHE A 175 5.85 8.95 -14.30
CA PHE A 175 5.85 9.63 -13.01
C PHE A 175 4.42 9.83 -12.48
N THR A 176 3.86 8.80 -11.91
CA THR A 176 2.60 8.86 -11.15
C THR A 176 2.66 7.87 -10.01
N CYS A 177 1.84 8.06 -8.97
CA CYS A 177 1.76 7.03 -7.93
C CYS A 177 1.33 5.68 -8.54
N PRO A 178 2.10 4.60 -8.36
CA PRO A 178 1.82 3.30 -8.97
C PRO A 178 0.68 2.53 -8.29
N GLN A 179 0.00 3.14 -7.34
CA GLN A 179 -1.19 2.61 -6.71
C GLN A 179 -2.44 3.16 -7.40
N PHE A 180 -3.44 2.33 -7.56
CA PHE A 180 -4.68 2.64 -8.27
C PHE A 180 -5.84 1.86 -7.67
N MET A 181 -7.05 2.33 -7.95
CA MET A 181 -8.30 1.69 -7.56
C MET A 181 -9.02 1.15 -8.79
N ASN A 182 -9.47 -0.11 -8.73
CA ASN A 182 -10.32 -0.66 -9.77
C ASN A 182 -11.67 0.06 -9.78
N GLU A 183 -12.24 0.26 -10.98
CA GLU A 183 -13.46 1.02 -11.19
C GLU A 183 -14.74 0.19 -10.88
N THR A 184 -14.60 -1.09 -10.58
CA THR A 184 -15.72 -1.93 -10.20
C THR A 184 -16.22 -1.52 -8.80
N LYS A 185 -17.41 -0.91 -8.75
CA LYS A 185 -18.05 -0.53 -7.51
C LYS A 185 -18.62 -1.77 -6.83
N LEU A 186 -18.27 -1.98 -5.57
CA LEU A 186 -18.93 -2.98 -4.75
C LEU A 186 -20.33 -2.52 -4.34
N GLU A 187 -21.18 -3.46 -3.98
CA GLU A 187 -22.47 -3.14 -3.36
C GLU A 187 -22.23 -2.62 -1.93
N TRP A 188 -22.58 -1.36 -1.72
CA TRP A 188 -22.37 -0.71 -0.42
C TRP A 188 -23.54 -0.98 0.52
N LYS A 189 -23.24 -1.29 1.76
CA LYS A 189 -24.24 -1.31 2.82
C LYS A 189 -24.93 0.05 2.93
N ASN A 190 -26.23 0.03 3.18
CA ASN A 190 -26.94 1.27 3.50
C ASN A 190 -26.33 1.91 4.75
N PRO A 191 -26.20 3.24 4.83
CA PRO A 191 -25.66 3.91 6.03
C PRO A 191 -26.36 3.50 7.33
N LYS A 192 -27.65 3.15 7.27
CA LYS A 192 -28.41 2.66 8.44
C LYS A 192 -27.96 1.28 8.94
N ASP A 193 -27.37 0.48 8.05
CA ASP A 193 -26.87 -0.86 8.35
C ASP A 193 -25.40 -0.87 8.77
N LYS A 194 -24.74 0.29 8.70
CA LYS A 194 -23.36 0.45 9.16
C LYS A 194 -23.30 0.75 10.66
N LYS A 195 -22.23 0.31 11.29
CA LYS A 195 -21.88 0.69 12.65
C LYS A 195 -21.27 2.09 12.67
N MET A 196 -22.11 3.12 12.67
CA MET A 196 -21.72 4.53 12.55
C MET A 196 -20.86 5.05 13.73
N ASN A 197 -20.71 4.28 14.79
CA ASN A 197 -19.81 4.56 15.89
C ASN A 197 -18.51 3.73 15.82
N TRP A 198 -18.29 2.97 14.76
CA TRP A 198 -17.05 2.24 14.55
C TRP A 198 -16.06 3.06 13.71
N LEU A 199 -14.86 3.21 14.26
CA LEU A 199 -13.71 3.81 13.61
C LEU A 199 -12.66 2.73 13.37
N TYR A 200 -12.44 2.40 12.11
CA TYR A 200 -11.52 1.35 11.69
C TYR A 200 -10.16 1.94 11.29
N TYR A 201 -9.09 1.29 11.70
CA TYR A 201 -7.73 1.57 11.26
C TYR A 201 -7.08 0.28 10.79
N GLN A 202 -6.48 0.33 9.60
CA GLN A 202 -5.72 -0.79 9.03
C GLN A 202 -4.29 -0.35 8.77
N GLY A 203 -3.34 -1.11 9.31
CA GLY A 203 -1.92 -0.86 9.08
C GLY A 203 -1.03 -1.52 10.12
N ARG A 204 0.23 -1.70 9.75
CA ARG A 204 1.23 -2.20 10.69
C ARG A 204 1.51 -1.17 11.79
N ALA A 205 1.88 -1.65 12.98
CA ALA A 205 2.27 -0.83 14.12
C ALA A 205 3.64 -0.17 13.90
N LEU A 206 3.70 0.79 13.00
CA LEU A 206 4.92 1.51 12.64
C LEU A 206 4.76 2.99 12.96
N ALA A 207 5.83 3.65 13.39
CA ALA A 207 5.81 5.07 13.76
C ALA A 207 5.30 5.96 12.62
N TRP A 208 5.81 5.73 11.41
CA TRP A 208 5.39 6.47 10.24
C TRP A 208 3.93 6.19 9.80
N LYS A 209 3.29 5.19 10.40
CA LYS A 209 1.84 4.93 10.31
C LYS A 209 1.02 5.64 11.39
N GLY A 210 1.63 6.52 12.17
CA GLY A 210 0.95 7.41 13.11
C GLY A 210 0.35 6.75 14.33
N TRP A 211 0.96 5.69 14.79
CA TRP A 211 0.50 4.96 15.97
C TRP A 211 0.46 5.78 17.24
N ASP A 212 1.35 6.74 17.38
CA ASP A 212 1.41 7.69 18.47
C ASP A 212 0.21 8.65 18.51
N ALA A 213 -0.40 8.92 17.35
CA ALA A 213 -1.61 9.75 17.29
C ALA A 213 -2.88 9.02 17.74
N LEU A 214 -2.93 7.68 17.61
CA LEU A 214 -4.12 6.89 17.93
C LEU A 214 -4.52 6.92 19.41
N PRO A 215 -3.59 6.88 20.38
CA PRO A 215 -3.92 7.06 21.79
C PRO A 215 -4.57 8.40 22.09
N HIS A 216 -4.08 9.47 21.48
CA HIS A 216 -4.66 10.80 21.63
C HIS A 216 -6.07 10.85 21.04
N LEU A 217 -6.25 10.31 19.84
CA LEU A 217 -7.55 10.22 19.18
C LEU A 217 -8.58 9.53 20.09
N SER A 218 -8.20 8.45 20.76
CA SER A 218 -9.08 7.70 21.63
C SER A 218 -9.60 8.47 22.85
N GLN A 219 -8.90 9.53 23.27
CA GLN A 219 -9.34 10.38 24.37
C GLN A 219 -10.48 11.32 23.98
N TYR A 220 -10.50 11.76 22.73
CA TYR A 220 -11.50 12.69 22.20
C TYR A 220 -12.71 11.96 21.64
N LEU A 221 -12.51 10.79 21.03
CA LEU A 221 -13.56 10.00 20.42
C LEU A 221 -14.15 8.97 21.40
N LYS A 222 -14.58 9.41 22.57
CA LYS A 222 -15.07 8.53 23.67
C LYS A 222 -16.28 7.68 23.29
N ASP A 223 -17.10 8.15 22.36
CA ASP A 223 -18.31 7.47 21.91
C ASP A 223 -18.08 6.55 20.72
N TYR A 224 -16.82 6.47 20.26
CA TYR A 224 -16.45 5.64 19.13
C TYR A 224 -15.73 4.37 19.58
N TYR A 225 -16.03 3.30 18.88
CA TYR A 225 -15.40 2.01 19.03
C TYR A 225 -14.21 1.93 18.06
N LEU A 226 -13.00 1.83 18.59
CA LEU A 226 -11.77 1.84 17.82
C LEU A 226 -11.36 0.41 17.48
N ILE A 227 -11.24 0.10 16.20
CA ILE A 227 -10.84 -1.21 15.69
C ILE A 227 -9.53 -1.08 14.94
N PHE A 228 -8.51 -1.79 15.40
CA PHE A 228 -7.19 -1.83 14.79
C PHE A 228 -6.94 -3.19 14.15
N ASN A 229 -6.52 -3.21 12.89
CA ASN A 229 -6.24 -4.43 12.13
C ASN A 229 -4.87 -4.37 11.45
N GLY A 230 -4.21 -5.53 11.34
CA GLY A 230 -2.89 -5.62 10.71
C GLY A 230 -1.72 -5.41 11.65
N MET A 231 -1.94 -5.58 12.93
CA MET A 231 -0.98 -5.31 14.01
C MET A 231 0.10 -6.35 14.19
N GLY A 232 0.02 -7.43 13.43
CA GLY A 232 1.07 -8.43 13.40
C GLY A 232 0.96 -9.53 14.44
N THR A 233 0.02 -9.50 15.40
CA THR A 233 -0.04 -10.55 16.45
C THR A 233 -1.40 -10.77 17.07
N VAL A 234 -1.55 -11.94 17.66
CA VAL A 234 -2.63 -12.28 18.57
C VAL A 234 -2.52 -11.46 19.84
N LYS A 235 -3.63 -11.14 20.47
CA LYS A 235 -3.77 -10.23 21.62
C LYS A 235 -2.77 -10.45 22.78
N GLY A 236 -2.13 -11.58 22.94
CA GLY A 236 -1.11 -11.83 23.99
C GLY A 236 0.33 -11.54 23.56
N GLU A 237 0.59 -11.51 22.26
CA GLU A 237 1.91 -11.27 21.67
C GLU A 237 2.04 -9.82 21.15
N PHE A 238 0.92 -9.11 21.04
CA PHE A 238 0.83 -7.75 20.54
C PHE A 238 1.83 -6.83 21.21
N ASP A 239 1.92 -6.89 22.54
CA ASP A 239 2.76 -6.00 23.33
C ASP A 239 4.24 -6.12 22.93
N SER A 240 4.77 -7.34 22.78
CA SER A 240 6.18 -7.56 22.47
C SER A 240 6.53 -7.18 21.03
N ILE A 241 5.73 -7.58 20.06
CA ILE A 241 6.02 -7.30 18.64
C ILE A 241 5.74 -5.83 18.31
N PHE A 242 4.67 -5.26 18.83
CA PHE A 242 4.39 -3.84 18.70
C PHE A 242 5.54 -3.00 19.24
N MET A 243 5.98 -3.31 20.45
CA MET A 243 7.08 -2.60 21.11
C MET A 243 8.37 -2.69 20.30
N THR A 244 8.74 -3.89 19.87
CA THR A 244 9.95 -4.09 19.10
C THR A 244 9.86 -3.35 17.76
N SER A 245 8.83 -3.58 16.98
CA SER A 245 8.68 -2.97 15.65
C SER A 245 8.55 -1.46 15.71
N TYR A 246 7.77 -0.92 16.64
CA TYR A 246 7.61 0.52 16.80
C TYR A 246 8.91 1.19 17.22
N VAL A 247 9.57 0.65 18.22
CA VAL A 247 10.81 1.21 18.75
C VAL A 247 11.93 1.15 17.71
N GLU A 248 12.11 0.02 17.05
CA GLU A 248 13.15 -0.15 16.02
C GLU A 248 12.95 0.76 14.81
N VAL A 249 11.73 0.93 14.35
CA VAL A 249 11.44 1.78 13.19
C VAL A 249 11.44 3.26 13.54
N THR A 250 10.96 3.63 14.73
CA THR A 250 10.90 5.05 15.14
C THR A 250 12.24 5.60 15.55
N TYR A 251 13.01 4.82 16.29
CA TYR A 251 14.22 5.29 16.94
C TYR A 251 15.49 4.59 16.47
N GLY A 252 15.35 3.56 15.64
CA GLY A 252 16.43 2.70 15.14
C GLY A 252 16.78 1.56 16.08
N ALA A 253 17.57 0.60 15.57
CA ALA A 253 17.98 -0.60 16.32
C ALA A 253 18.77 -0.30 17.59
N ASN A 254 19.39 0.87 17.68
CA ASN A 254 20.17 1.34 18.84
C ASN A 254 19.39 2.30 19.75
N THR A 255 18.08 2.13 19.82
CA THR A 255 17.21 2.98 20.65
C THR A 255 17.64 3.00 22.11
N SER A 256 17.77 4.19 22.67
CA SER A 256 18.14 4.35 24.07
C SER A 256 17.06 3.79 25.01
N ASP A 257 17.48 3.26 26.16
CA ASP A 257 16.53 2.80 27.19
C ASP A 257 15.55 3.91 27.63
N LYS A 258 16.01 5.17 27.60
CA LYS A 258 15.16 6.33 27.91
C LYS A 258 14.00 6.48 26.95
N ASP A 259 14.22 6.27 25.66
CA ASP A 259 13.15 6.39 24.65
C ASP A 259 12.22 5.18 24.70
N ARG A 260 12.75 3.99 24.99
CA ARG A 260 11.95 2.79 25.25
C ARG A 260 11.04 3.00 26.47
N MET A 261 11.57 3.57 27.56
CA MET A 261 10.77 3.88 28.75
C MET A 261 9.67 4.91 28.48
N LYS A 262 9.96 5.96 27.68
CA LYS A 262 8.94 6.94 27.29
C LYS A 262 7.82 6.30 26.48
N PHE A 263 8.17 5.44 25.54
CA PHE A 263 7.19 4.74 24.72
C PHE A 263 6.33 3.79 25.58
N ASN A 264 6.96 3.01 26.47
CA ASN A 264 6.24 2.12 27.37
C ASN A 264 5.24 2.88 28.25
N ALA A 265 5.67 4.00 28.82
CA ALA A 265 4.79 4.83 29.63
C ALA A 265 3.61 5.41 28.82
N MET A 266 3.85 5.80 27.57
CA MET A 266 2.80 6.26 26.66
C MET A 266 1.85 5.11 26.30
N TYR A 267 2.39 3.96 25.92
CA TYR A 267 1.62 2.77 25.58
C TYR A 267 0.72 2.32 26.75
N GLU A 268 1.29 2.14 27.94
CA GLU A 268 0.52 1.76 29.14
C GLU A 268 -0.56 2.79 29.46
N LYS A 269 -0.22 4.07 29.40
CA LYS A 269 -1.17 5.14 29.72
C LYS A 269 -2.38 5.16 28.80
N TYR A 270 -2.18 4.97 27.49
CA TYR A 270 -3.20 5.22 26.49
C TYR A 270 -3.87 3.95 25.96
N PHE A 271 -3.15 2.88 25.77
CA PHE A 271 -3.69 1.63 25.22
C PHE A 271 -4.12 0.64 26.30
N VAL A 272 -3.20 0.22 27.15
CA VAL A 272 -3.48 -0.82 28.16
C VAL A 272 -4.52 -0.36 29.15
N ARG A 273 -4.43 0.88 29.62
CA ARG A 273 -5.44 1.44 30.51
C ARG A 273 -6.81 1.52 29.86
N LYS A 274 -6.86 2.01 28.62
CA LYS A 274 -8.12 2.18 27.92
C LYS A 274 -8.76 0.86 27.53
N GLU A 275 -7.98 -0.11 27.13
CA GLU A 275 -8.49 -1.47 26.88
C GLU A 275 -9.13 -2.05 28.13
N LYS A 276 -8.55 -1.86 29.31
CA LYS A 276 -9.08 -2.34 30.58
C LYS A 276 -10.30 -1.55 31.08
N GLU A 277 -10.30 -0.23 30.89
CA GLU A 277 -11.32 0.65 31.49
C GLU A 277 -12.58 0.81 30.63
N THR A 278 -12.50 0.72 29.31
CA THR A 278 -13.60 1.14 28.45
C THR A 278 -14.13 0.07 27.49
N SER A 279 -13.47 -1.04 27.31
CA SER A 279 -13.84 -2.11 26.35
C SER A 279 -14.17 -1.60 24.92
N LYS A 280 -13.68 -0.40 24.57
CA LYS A 280 -13.98 0.28 23.29
C LYS A 280 -12.86 0.18 22.27
N VAL A 281 -11.81 -0.58 22.55
CA VAL A 281 -10.69 -0.82 21.64
C VAL A 281 -10.62 -2.30 21.36
N GLU A 282 -10.62 -2.64 20.07
CA GLU A 282 -10.49 -4.01 19.60
C GLU A 282 -9.26 -4.12 18.72
N LEU A 283 -8.41 -5.10 18.99
CA LEU A 283 -7.16 -5.34 18.31
C LEU A 283 -7.25 -6.65 17.52
N TYR A 284 -7.10 -6.57 16.22
CA TYR A 284 -6.96 -7.73 15.35
C TYR A 284 -5.49 -7.95 15.03
N GLY A 285 -5.07 -9.20 15.01
CA GLY A 285 -3.71 -9.60 14.73
C GLY A 285 -3.28 -9.42 13.26
N PHE A 286 -2.76 -10.47 12.66
CA PHE A 286 -2.33 -10.41 11.25
C PHE A 286 -3.48 -10.02 10.33
N TYR A 287 -3.12 -9.25 9.29
CA TYR A 287 -4.04 -8.88 8.26
C TYR A 287 -4.60 -10.13 7.55
N ASP A 288 -5.92 -10.26 7.65
CA ASP A 288 -6.70 -11.20 6.88
C ASP A 288 -7.65 -10.41 5.96
N PRO A 289 -7.55 -10.58 4.63
CA PRO A 289 -8.35 -9.83 3.67
C PRO A 289 -9.86 -9.97 3.89
N LYS A 290 -10.32 -11.16 4.27
CA LYS A 290 -11.74 -11.42 4.51
C LYS A 290 -12.24 -10.63 5.72
N THR A 291 -11.53 -10.74 6.85
CA THR A 291 -11.85 -10.00 8.08
C THR A 291 -11.76 -8.49 7.84
N ALA A 292 -10.73 -8.01 7.15
CA ALA A 292 -10.60 -6.59 6.82
C ALA A 292 -11.76 -6.07 5.98
N ASN A 293 -12.17 -6.82 4.96
CA ASN A 293 -13.29 -6.46 4.11
C ASN A 293 -14.62 -6.45 4.87
N GLU A 294 -14.84 -7.42 5.75
CA GLU A 294 -16.02 -7.50 6.60
C GLU A 294 -16.11 -6.31 7.57
N ILE A 295 -15.00 -5.97 8.23
CA ILE A 295 -14.95 -4.83 9.14
C ILE A 295 -15.13 -3.52 8.38
N THR A 296 -14.41 -3.29 7.28
CA THR A 296 -14.51 -2.06 6.49
C THR A 296 -15.89 -1.87 5.90
N SER A 297 -16.53 -2.94 5.42
CA SER A 297 -17.91 -2.85 4.92
C SER A 297 -18.93 -2.50 6.01
N THR A 298 -18.62 -2.82 7.27
CA THR A 298 -19.50 -2.63 8.43
C THR A 298 -19.22 -1.32 9.17
N ALA A 299 -17.98 -0.88 9.27
CA ALA A 299 -17.60 0.35 9.96
C ALA A 299 -18.17 1.59 9.29
N GLY A 300 -18.55 2.58 10.08
CA GLY A 300 -18.97 3.88 9.58
C GLY A 300 -17.80 4.68 9.02
N PHE A 301 -16.66 4.61 9.67
CA PHE A 301 -15.49 5.43 9.33
C PHE A 301 -14.21 4.60 9.32
N ALA A 302 -13.28 4.98 8.45
CA ALA A 302 -11.93 4.44 8.45
C ALA A 302 -10.93 5.58 8.58
N MET A 303 -10.00 5.43 9.51
CA MET A 303 -8.93 6.39 9.69
C MET A 303 -7.69 5.91 8.97
N TYR A 304 -7.12 6.79 8.20
CA TYR A 304 -5.86 6.57 7.53
C TYR A 304 -4.85 7.58 8.04
N TYR A 305 -3.70 7.09 8.45
CA TYR A 305 -2.60 7.92 8.91
C TYR A 305 -1.30 7.39 8.34
N THR A 306 -0.62 8.21 7.57
CA THR A 306 0.77 7.94 7.19
C THR A 306 1.53 9.26 7.30
N ILE A 307 2.62 9.27 8.03
CA ILE A 307 3.60 10.34 7.92
C ILE A 307 4.22 10.18 6.54
N LEU A 308 4.04 11.21 5.71
CA LEU A 308 4.62 11.23 4.39
C LEU A 308 6.15 11.26 4.54
N ASN A 309 6.76 10.13 4.27
CA ASN A 309 8.18 10.13 4.01
C ASN A 309 8.37 10.65 2.58
N PRO A 310 9.24 11.65 2.36
CA PRO A 310 9.54 12.17 1.02
C PRO A 310 9.94 11.08 0.03
N ASP A 311 10.57 10.03 0.53
CA ASP A 311 10.96 8.89 -0.29
C ASP A 311 9.79 7.96 -0.64
N ASN A 312 8.68 8.03 0.13
CA ASN A 312 7.56 7.10 0.08
C ASN A 312 6.20 7.82 0.08
N ASN A 313 6.01 8.79 -0.80
CA ASN A 313 4.70 9.43 -0.99
C ASN A 313 3.75 8.48 -1.73
N PHE A 314 3.21 7.51 -1.01
CA PHE A 314 2.20 6.60 -1.53
C PHE A 314 0.79 7.09 -1.15
N PHE A 315 0.19 7.84 -2.03
CA PHE A 315 -1.24 8.08 -1.98
C PHE A 315 -1.84 7.68 -3.33
N PRO A 316 -2.86 6.85 -3.33
CA PRO A 316 -3.54 6.20 -2.21
C PRO A 316 -2.85 4.91 -1.74
N GLU A 317 -2.83 4.62 -0.44
CA GLU A 317 -2.48 3.26 0.01
C GLU A 317 -3.67 2.29 -0.15
N TYR A 318 -3.39 1.00 -0.26
CA TYR A 318 -4.44 0.00 -0.48
C TYR A 318 -5.43 -0.13 0.68
N ALA A 319 -5.02 0.11 1.93
CA ALA A 319 -5.93 0.15 3.06
C ALA A 319 -7.02 1.24 2.90
N LEU A 320 -6.63 2.38 2.35
CA LEU A 320 -7.55 3.46 2.00
C LEU A 320 -8.45 3.05 0.82
N ILE A 321 -7.89 2.43 -0.20
CA ILE A 321 -8.63 1.94 -1.36
C ILE A 321 -9.69 0.92 -0.92
N ASP A 322 -9.33 -0.03 -0.05
CA ASP A 322 -10.25 -1.03 0.49
C ASP A 322 -11.41 -0.36 1.24
N ALA A 323 -11.15 0.65 2.07
CA ALA A 323 -12.18 1.38 2.79
C ALA A 323 -13.15 2.12 1.85
N ILE A 324 -12.61 2.83 0.86
CA ILE A 324 -13.43 3.59 -0.11
C ILE A 324 -14.25 2.65 -0.98
N ARG A 325 -13.65 1.54 -1.44
CA ARG A 325 -14.36 0.51 -2.22
C ARG A 325 -15.54 -0.08 -1.45
N ASN A 326 -15.42 -0.24 -0.15
CA ASN A 326 -16.48 -0.72 0.74
C ASN A 326 -17.47 0.38 1.15
N GLY A 327 -17.38 1.57 0.59
CA GLY A 327 -18.26 2.68 0.89
C GLY A 327 -18.15 3.17 2.34
N THR A 328 -16.94 3.19 2.88
CA THR A 328 -16.65 3.71 4.20
C THR A 328 -16.03 5.10 4.09
N VAL A 329 -16.54 6.05 4.85
CA VAL A 329 -15.99 7.42 4.84
C VAL A 329 -14.62 7.44 5.48
N VAL A 330 -13.66 8.04 4.78
CA VAL A 330 -12.24 8.01 5.16
C VAL A 330 -11.82 9.32 5.80
N ILE A 331 -11.00 9.20 6.82
CA ILE A 331 -10.42 10.31 7.59
C ILE A 331 -8.92 10.37 7.29
N LEU A 332 -8.45 11.52 6.84
CA LEU A 332 -7.06 11.78 6.46
C LEU A 332 -6.44 12.90 7.30
N PRO A 333 -5.12 12.89 7.51
CA PRO A 333 -4.44 14.07 8.04
C PRO A 333 -4.58 15.27 7.10
N ARG A 334 -4.73 16.47 7.66
CA ARG A 334 -4.95 17.70 6.89
C ARG A 334 -3.81 18.04 5.92
N TRP A 335 -2.58 17.64 6.21
CA TRP A 335 -1.44 17.90 5.33
C TRP A 335 -1.51 17.24 3.94
N TYR A 336 -2.42 16.29 3.72
CA TYR A 336 -2.67 15.77 2.38
C TYR A 336 -3.24 16.85 1.45
N PHE A 337 -3.96 17.80 2.01
CA PHE A 337 -4.59 18.93 1.32
C PHE A 337 -3.78 20.21 1.40
N ASP A 338 -3.06 20.37 2.49
CA ASP A 338 -2.32 21.58 2.83
C ASP A 338 -0.93 21.19 3.36
N PRO A 339 0.08 21.14 2.47
CA PRO A 339 1.43 20.73 2.84
C PRO A 339 2.10 21.68 3.85
N ASP A 340 1.68 22.93 3.96
CA ASP A 340 2.23 23.88 4.94
C ASP A 340 1.96 23.42 6.38
N ASN A 341 0.89 22.65 6.59
CA ASN A 341 0.61 22.03 7.88
C ASN A 341 1.58 20.90 8.26
N PHE A 342 2.35 20.41 7.32
CA PHE A 342 3.32 19.34 7.55
C PHE A 342 4.72 19.89 7.92
N LEU A 343 5.10 21.01 7.38
CA LEU A 343 6.45 21.58 7.46
C LEU A 343 6.94 21.88 8.90
N GLU A 344 6.01 22.10 9.84
CA GLU A 344 6.37 22.37 11.24
C GLU A 344 6.65 21.12 12.08
N LEU A 345 6.41 19.92 11.55
CA LEU A 345 6.59 18.67 12.31
C LEU A 345 8.05 18.20 12.38
N ASN A 346 8.85 18.56 11.37
CA ASN A 346 10.24 18.08 11.34
C ASN A 346 11.10 18.90 10.35
N ASP A 347 12.06 19.67 10.82
CA ASP A 347 12.97 20.47 9.99
C ASP A 347 13.77 19.61 8.97
N SER A 348 14.01 18.34 9.26
CA SER A 348 14.71 17.43 8.37
C SER A 348 13.86 16.95 7.20
N LEU A 349 12.53 17.02 7.31
CA LEU A 349 11.56 16.63 6.27
C LEU A 349 11.19 17.80 5.35
N ASN A 350 11.56 19.02 5.69
CA ASN A 350 11.24 20.25 4.94
C ASN A 350 11.70 20.26 3.48
N LYS A 351 12.63 19.40 3.10
CA LYS A 351 13.17 19.38 1.73
C LYS A 351 12.23 18.77 0.69
N TYR A 352 11.15 18.09 1.08
CA TYR A 352 10.49 17.13 0.19
C TYR A 352 8.98 17.28 0.03
N THR A 353 8.30 18.12 0.84
CA THR A 353 6.84 18.17 0.90
C THR A 353 6.23 19.48 0.41
N THR A 354 6.75 20.03 -0.66
CA THR A 354 6.19 21.24 -1.27
C THR A 354 4.98 20.98 -2.18
N THR A 355 4.59 19.72 -2.33
CA THR A 355 3.53 19.34 -3.28
C THR A 355 2.28 18.85 -2.55
N ARG A 356 1.15 19.50 -2.82
CA ARG A 356 -0.17 19.02 -2.43
C ARG A 356 -0.39 17.61 -2.97
N ILE A 357 -0.88 16.70 -2.13
CA ILE A 357 -1.09 15.29 -2.50
C ILE A 357 -2.49 15.08 -3.06
N ILE A 358 -3.48 15.72 -2.43
CA ILE A 358 -4.88 15.67 -2.85
C ILE A 358 -5.27 17.03 -3.40
N ASN A 359 -5.68 17.06 -4.66
CA ASN A 359 -6.22 18.26 -5.29
C ASN A 359 -7.70 18.42 -4.91
N GLY A 360 -8.08 19.66 -4.56
CA GLY A 360 -9.43 19.99 -4.09
C GLY A 360 -9.49 20.22 -2.58
N THR A 361 -10.68 20.43 -2.08
CA THR A 361 -10.96 20.57 -0.64
C THR A 361 -11.46 19.25 -0.05
N PRO A 362 -11.41 19.07 1.28
CA PRO A 362 -12.02 17.89 1.92
C PRO A 362 -13.49 17.69 1.55
N GLU A 363 -14.26 18.77 1.48
CA GLU A 363 -15.68 18.74 1.12
C GLU A 363 -15.92 18.29 -0.33
N GLU A 364 -15.09 18.78 -1.27
CA GLU A 364 -15.17 18.40 -2.69
C GLU A 364 -14.78 16.94 -2.91
N THR A 365 -13.77 16.47 -2.19
CA THR A 365 -13.21 15.13 -2.35
C THR A 365 -13.92 14.07 -1.50
N GLY A 366 -14.75 14.48 -0.53
CA GLY A 366 -15.46 13.56 0.36
C GLY A 366 -14.61 12.91 1.44
N PHE A 367 -13.38 13.39 1.67
CA PHE A 367 -12.55 12.97 2.78
C PHE A 367 -12.81 13.83 4.01
N LEU A 368 -12.79 13.22 5.17
CA LEU A 368 -12.70 13.95 6.42
C LEU A 368 -11.25 14.24 6.74
N THR A 369 -11.02 15.32 7.46
CA THR A 369 -9.65 15.68 7.89
C THR A 369 -9.57 15.92 9.38
N TYR A 370 -8.40 15.67 9.94
CA TYR A 370 -8.03 16.09 11.28
C TYR A 370 -6.71 16.86 11.25
N ASP A 371 -6.59 17.80 12.17
CA ASP A 371 -5.37 18.57 12.34
C ASP A 371 -4.46 17.88 13.36
N TYR A 372 -3.34 17.36 12.88
CA TYR A 372 -2.37 16.65 13.69
C TYR A 372 -1.60 17.60 14.64
N LYS A 373 -1.33 18.85 14.21
CA LYS A 373 -0.53 19.81 14.97
C LYS A 373 -1.17 20.19 16.31
N SER A 374 -2.46 20.40 16.28
CA SER A 374 -3.20 20.85 17.45
C SER A 374 -3.49 19.71 18.44
N ASN A 375 -3.31 18.44 18.06
CA ASN A 375 -3.89 17.28 18.75
C ASN A 375 -5.37 17.53 19.14
N ASN A 376 -6.03 18.41 18.40
CA ASN A 376 -7.40 18.83 18.68
C ASN A 376 -8.37 18.10 17.73
N TYR A 377 -8.84 16.97 18.16
CA TYR A 377 -9.79 16.16 17.43
C TYR A 377 -11.26 16.59 17.60
N ARG A 378 -11.50 17.73 18.26
CA ARG A 378 -12.88 18.21 18.50
C ARG A 378 -13.63 18.47 17.21
N GLN A 379 -12.98 19.12 16.22
CA GLN A 379 -13.61 19.38 14.92
C GLN A 379 -13.91 18.09 14.17
N LEU A 380 -13.00 17.11 14.23
CA LEU A 380 -13.24 15.79 13.67
C LEU A 380 -14.45 15.14 14.35
N GLN A 381 -14.51 15.14 15.68
CA GLN A 381 -15.63 14.56 16.42
C GLN A 381 -16.96 15.19 16.01
N GLN A 382 -17.03 16.52 15.94
CA GLN A 382 -18.23 17.23 15.49
C GLN A 382 -18.67 16.80 14.08
N LYS A 383 -17.71 16.63 13.17
CA LYS A 383 -17.99 16.19 11.79
C LYS A 383 -18.45 14.74 11.72
N LEU A 384 -17.86 13.86 12.51
CA LEU A 384 -18.29 12.47 12.63
C LEU A 384 -19.73 12.39 13.19
N ASP A 385 -20.04 13.19 14.20
CA ASP A 385 -21.39 13.23 14.81
C ASP A 385 -22.43 13.78 13.83
N GLU A 386 -22.08 14.79 13.03
CA GLU A 386 -22.92 15.33 11.96
C GLU A 386 -23.26 14.25 10.90
N LEU A 387 -22.25 13.52 10.43
CA LEU A 387 -22.43 12.46 9.44
C LEU A 387 -23.22 11.28 10.01
N ARG A 388 -23.02 10.97 11.26
CA ARG A 388 -23.77 9.94 11.99
C ARG A 388 -25.24 10.27 12.11
N ALA A 389 -25.56 11.56 12.33
CA ALA A 389 -26.93 12.06 12.43
C ALA A 389 -27.61 12.23 11.06
N ASN A 390 -26.84 12.32 9.96
CA ASN A 390 -27.36 12.61 8.63
C ASN A 390 -26.92 11.56 7.59
N PRO A 391 -27.69 10.48 7.39
CA PRO A 391 -27.35 9.43 6.42
C PRO A 391 -27.18 9.92 4.98
N ASN A 392 -27.93 10.95 4.57
CA ASN A 392 -27.80 11.51 3.22
C ASN A 392 -26.46 12.25 3.03
N LEU A 393 -26.02 12.97 4.05
CA LEU A 393 -24.71 13.63 4.02
C LEU A 393 -23.58 12.60 4.02
N TYR A 394 -23.72 11.53 4.80
CA TYR A 394 -22.78 10.41 4.79
C TYR A 394 -22.65 9.78 3.39
N GLU A 395 -23.80 9.55 2.72
CA GLU A 395 -23.84 9.02 1.36
C GLU A 395 -23.07 9.93 0.38
N GLN A 396 -23.29 11.24 0.47
CA GLN A 396 -22.59 12.21 -0.37
C GLN A 396 -21.07 12.16 -0.18
N TYR A 397 -20.59 12.02 1.06
CA TYR A 397 -19.15 11.95 1.35
C TYR A 397 -18.52 10.71 0.74
N ARG A 398 -19.09 9.53 0.95
CA ARG A 398 -18.53 8.29 0.40
C ARG A 398 -18.57 8.24 -1.13
N GLU A 399 -19.63 8.81 -1.76
CA GLU A 399 -19.69 8.90 -3.21
C GLU A 399 -18.66 9.88 -3.79
N ARG A 400 -18.46 11.02 -3.15
CA ARG A 400 -17.42 11.97 -3.56
C ARG A 400 -16.03 11.34 -3.45
N ALA A 401 -15.74 10.65 -2.36
CA ALA A 401 -14.45 9.97 -2.18
C ALA A 401 -14.22 8.89 -3.25
N TYR A 402 -15.24 8.07 -3.53
CA TYR A 402 -15.18 7.08 -4.59
C TYR A 402 -14.94 7.72 -5.97
N ASN A 403 -15.72 8.73 -6.34
CA ASN A 403 -15.60 9.41 -7.62
C ASN A 403 -14.25 10.14 -7.78
N TYR A 404 -13.75 10.75 -6.71
CA TYR A 404 -12.41 11.34 -6.68
C TYR A 404 -11.34 10.27 -6.98
N MET A 405 -11.42 9.14 -6.30
CA MET A 405 -10.45 8.06 -6.47
C MET A 405 -10.48 7.47 -7.88
N ILE A 406 -11.65 7.25 -8.46
CA ILE A 406 -11.75 6.77 -9.85
C ILE A 406 -11.16 7.79 -10.83
N LYS A 407 -11.48 9.07 -10.65
CA LYS A 407 -11.01 10.14 -11.54
C LYS A 407 -9.48 10.29 -11.51
N GLU A 408 -8.89 10.31 -10.31
CA GLU A 408 -7.47 10.62 -10.14
C GLU A 408 -6.58 9.35 -10.11
N HIS A 409 -7.12 8.23 -9.62
CA HIS A 409 -6.39 7.01 -9.36
C HIS A 409 -7.04 5.76 -9.97
N GLY A 410 -7.91 5.91 -10.97
CA GLY A 410 -8.58 4.81 -11.63
C GLY A 410 -7.61 3.91 -12.41
N ALA A 411 -7.83 2.59 -12.31
CA ALA A 411 -6.98 1.57 -12.91
C ALA A 411 -6.88 1.70 -14.43
N ASN A 412 -8.01 1.88 -15.12
CA ASN A 412 -8.02 1.99 -16.58
C ASN A 412 -7.11 3.08 -17.09
N LYS A 413 -7.21 4.28 -16.52
CA LYS A 413 -6.37 5.40 -16.91
C LYS A 413 -4.90 5.08 -16.67
N LYS A 414 -4.55 4.74 -15.42
CA LYS A 414 -3.15 4.58 -14.99
C LYS A 414 -2.44 3.41 -15.67
N ILE A 415 -3.09 2.24 -15.70
CA ILE A 415 -2.45 1.06 -16.29
C ILE A 415 -2.33 1.21 -17.81
N ARG A 416 -3.37 1.69 -18.49
CA ARG A 416 -3.30 1.89 -19.95
C ARG A 416 -2.29 2.96 -20.36
N GLU A 417 -2.11 4.01 -19.55
CA GLU A 417 -1.04 5.00 -19.78
C GLU A 417 0.36 4.39 -19.57
N PHE A 418 0.51 3.52 -18.57
CA PHE A 418 1.76 2.82 -18.33
C PHE A 418 2.10 1.82 -19.44
N LEU A 419 1.11 1.10 -19.97
CA LEU A 419 1.30 0.08 -21.00
C LEU A 419 1.57 0.65 -22.42
N LYS A 420 1.49 1.95 -22.61
CA LYS A 420 1.88 2.63 -23.86
C LYS A 420 3.40 2.83 -23.94
#